data_51cbf907536484197ced0e9b4a83dd58
#
_entry.id   51cbf907536484197ced0e9b4a83dd58
#
_cell.length_a   1.000
_cell.length_b   1.000
_cell.length_c   1.000
_cell.angle_alpha   90.00
_cell.angle_beta   90.00
_cell.angle_gamma   90.00
#
_symmetry.space_group_name_H-M   'P 1'
#
loop_
_entity.id
_entity.type
_entity.pdbx_description
1 polymer ?
#
loop_
_entity_poly.entity_id
_entity_poly.type
_entity_poly.pdbx_seq_one_letter_code
_entity_poly.pdbx_strand_id
1 'polypeptide(L)'
;MDLTLDQALQKGIEAHKAGKVQEADRYYTAILKANPKHSDANHNMGVLAVGVGKVQEALPFFKAALDANSSIAQYWLSYIDALIKLDQLDDAKAVFDQAKSKGVTEADFDKLKEQLRTANQEPTQHQIQPLINLYAQGQYEQTLSEALQLLIEFPDSGTLFNIIGAANQGQGKLE
;
A
#
# COMPACT_ATOMS: atom_id res chain seq x y z
N MET A 1 10.28 7.75 -38.45
CA MET A 1 10.49 6.35 -38.00
C MET A 1 9.65 6.15 -36.76
N ASP A 2 8.69 5.26 -36.84
CA ASP A 2 7.88 4.94 -35.69
C ASP A 2 8.72 4.09 -34.72
N LEU A 3 8.68 4.43 -33.44
CA LEU A 3 9.40 3.67 -32.42
C LEU A 3 8.77 2.28 -32.26
N THR A 4 9.60 1.25 -32.04
CA THR A 4 9.09 -0.04 -31.58
C THR A 4 8.57 0.10 -30.13
N LEU A 5 7.75 -0.86 -29.67
CA LEU A 5 7.25 -0.85 -28.28
C LEU A 5 8.40 -0.87 -27.26
N ASP A 6 9.46 -1.64 -27.54
CA ASP A 6 10.65 -1.71 -26.68
C ASP A 6 11.41 -0.37 -26.63
N GLN A 7 11.55 0.29 -27.77
CA GLN A 7 12.19 1.62 -27.83
C GLN A 7 11.34 2.67 -27.08
N ALA A 8 10.01 2.60 -27.22
CA ALA A 8 9.10 3.48 -26.49
C ALA A 8 9.17 3.22 -24.99
N LEU A 9 9.24 1.94 -24.57
CA LEU A 9 9.38 1.56 -23.18
C LEU A 9 10.68 2.11 -22.57
N GLN A 10 11.80 1.92 -23.27
CA GLN A 10 13.10 2.42 -22.82
C GLN A 10 13.09 3.95 -22.65
N LYS A 11 12.53 4.69 -23.60
CA LYS A 11 12.38 6.15 -23.50
C LYS A 11 11.45 6.56 -22.34
N GLY A 12 10.37 5.81 -22.11
CA GLY A 12 9.48 6.03 -20.96
C GLY A 12 10.22 5.85 -19.64
N ILE A 13 11.03 4.81 -19.51
CA ILE A 13 11.85 4.54 -18.32
C ILE A 13 12.90 5.65 -18.12
N GLU A 14 13.57 6.09 -19.16
CA GLU A 14 14.56 7.18 -19.10
C GLU A 14 13.91 8.49 -18.66
N ALA A 15 12.75 8.83 -19.24
CA ALA A 15 11.98 10.01 -18.85
C ALA A 15 11.52 9.93 -17.40
N HIS A 16 11.03 8.76 -16.97
CA HIS A 16 10.61 8.54 -15.57
C HIS A 16 11.78 8.74 -14.60
N LYS A 17 12.93 8.12 -14.85
CA LYS A 17 14.16 8.29 -14.06
C LYS A 17 14.65 9.74 -14.01
N ALA A 18 14.42 10.49 -15.07
CA ALA A 18 14.77 11.92 -15.16
C ALA A 18 13.71 12.85 -14.49
N GLY A 19 12.66 12.29 -13.86
CA GLY A 19 11.57 13.06 -13.26
C GLY A 19 10.63 13.74 -14.27
N LYS A 20 10.74 13.40 -15.56
CA LYS A 20 9.90 13.93 -16.63
C LYS A 20 8.58 13.17 -16.72
N VAL A 21 7.75 13.36 -15.71
CA VAL A 21 6.49 12.59 -15.51
C VAL A 21 5.59 12.59 -16.74
N GLN A 22 5.34 13.77 -17.33
CA GLN A 22 4.45 13.88 -18.50
C GLN A 22 5.01 13.19 -19.76
N GLU A 23 6.33 13.17 -19.92
CA GLU A 23 6.99 12.50 -21.03
C GLU A 23 6.90 10.98 -20.83
N ALA A 24 7.17 10.48 -19.64
CA ALA A 24 7.02 9.06 -19.28
C ALA A 24 5.58 8.58 -19.49
N ASP A 25 4.59 9.33 -19.00
CA ASP A 25 3.16 9.03 -19.18
C ASP A 25 2.79 8.88 -20.66
N ARG A 26 3.26 9.78 -21.53
CA ARG A 26 2.99 9.71 -22.98
C ARG A 26 3.53 8.42 -23.59
N TYR A 27 4.75 8.00 -23.23
CA TYR A 27 5.34 6.76 -23.75
C TYR A 27 4.55 5.54 -23.25
N TYR A 28 4.28 5.44 -21.95
CA TYR A 28 3.54 4.29 -21.40
C TYR A 28 2.11 4.23 -21.95
N THR A 29 1.43 5.37 -22.04
CA THR A 29 0.10 5.45 -22.67
C THR A 29 0.11 5.01 -24.13
N ALA A 30 1.12 5.40 -24.91
CA ALA A 30 1.24 4.98 -26.32
C ALA A 30 1.43 3.46 -26.43
N ILE A 31 2.26 2.86 -25.55
CA ILE A 31 2.47 1.42 -25.50
C ILE A 31 1.16 0.70 -25.15
N LEU A 32 0.45 1.16 -24.11
CA LEU A 32 -0.78 0.54 -23.64
C LEU A 32 -1.95 0.69 -24.62
N LYS A 33 -1.95 1.74 -25.45
CA LYS A 33 -2.89 1.85 -26.58
C LYS A 33 -2.63 0.80 -27.67
N ALA A 34 -1.37 0.50 -27.95
CA ALA A 34 -0.99 -0.50 -28.95
C ALA A 34 -1.07 -1.94 -28.40
N ASN A 35 -0.70 -2.13 -27.14
CA ASN A 35 -0.74 -3.41 -26.44
C ASN A 35 -1.22 -3.21 -24.98
N PRO A 36 -2.51 -3.29 -24.71
CA PRO A 36 -3.07 -3.11 -23.36
C PRO A 36 -2.56 -4.10 -22.31
N LYS A 37 -2.03 -5.25 -22.74
CA LYS A 37 -1.46 -6.30 -21.88
C LYS A 37 0.06 -6.25 -21.77
N HIS A 38 0.69 -5.15 -22.16
CA HIS A 38 2.15 -5.03 -22.02
C HIS A 38 2.51 -4.91 -20.54
N SER A 39 3.11 -5.97 -19.97
CA SER A 39 3.35 -6.10 -18.53
C SER A 39 4.20 -4.96 -17.96
N ASP A 40 5.36 -4.68 -18.58
CA ASP A 40 6.27 -3.63 -18.09
C ASP A 40 5.66 -2.23 -18.20
N ALA A 41 4.90 -1.95 -19.27
CA ALA A 41 4.25 -0.66 -19.44
C ALA A 41 3.15 -0.45 -18.41
N ASN A 42 2.37 -1.48 -18.10
CA ASN A 42 1.39 -1.45 -17.01
C ASN A 42 2.08 -1.22 -15.66
N HIS A 43 3.11 -2.02 -15.35
CA HIS A 43 3.85 -1.84 -14.09
C HIS A 43 4.41 -0.42 -13.96
N ASN A 44 5.11 0.08 -14.98
CA ASN A 44 5.73 1.40 -14.95
C ASN A 44 4.70 2.54 -14.90
N MET A 45 3.53 2.38 -15.52
CA MET A 45 2.42 3.33 -15.37
C MET A 45 1.90 3.36 -13.93
N GLY A 46 1.75 2.19 -13.29
CA GLY A 46 1.41 2.09 -11.86
C GLY A 46 2.44 2.78 -10.97
N VAL A 47 3.73 2.53 -11.19
CA VAL A 47 4.82 3.19 -10.44
C VAL A 47 4.79 4.71 -10.63
N LEU A 48 4.55 5.17 -11.87
CA LEU A 48 4.41 6.60 -12.18
C LEU A 48 3.24 7.23 -11.42
N ALA A 49 2.08 6.55 -11.40
CA ALA A 49 0.90 7.01 -10.67
C ALA A 49 1.16 7.10 -9.14
N VAL A 50 1.82 6.10 -8.55
CA VAL A 50 2.26 6.16 -7.13
C VAL A 50 3.18 7.35 -6.90
N GLY A 51 4.13 7.59 -7.79
CA GLY A 51 5.10 8.68 -7.69
C GLY A 51 4.47 10.08 -7.71
N VAL A 52 3.29 10.24 -8.29
CA VAL A 52 2.52 11.50 -8.28
C VAL A 52 1.39 11.52 -7.25
N GLY A 53 1.38 10.58 -6.30
CA GLY A 53 0.40 10.51 -5.21
C GLY A 53 -0.94 9.86 -5.58
N LYS A 54 -1.08 9.31 -6.78
CA LYS A 54 -2.32 8.68 -7.28
C LYS A 54 -2.33 7.18 -7.03
N VAL A 55 -2.14 6.78 -5.77
CA VAL A 55 -1.92 5.39 -5.39
C VAL A 55 -3.12 4.49 -5.76
N GLN A 56 -4.36 4.99 -5.54
CA GLN A 56 -5.57 4.24 -5.90
C GLN A 56 -5.67 3.99 -7.41
N GLU A 57 -5.26 4.96 -8.23
CA GLU A 57 -5.27 4.83 -9.70
C GLU A 57 -4.19 3.86 -10.20
N ALA A 58 -3.16 3.57 -9.40
CA ALA A 58 -2.10 2.63 -9.75
C ALA A 58 -2.52 1.16 -9.68
N LEU A 59 -3.47 0.79 -8.81
CA LEU A 59 -3.85 -0.60 -8.55
C LEU A 59 -4.27 -1.38 -9.81
N PRO A 60 -5.15 -0.85 -10.69
CA PRO A 60 -5.53 -1.57 -11.90
C PRO A 60 -4.35 -1.82 -12.84
N PHE A 61 -3.36 -0.93 -12.88
CA PHE A 61 -2.17 -1.13 -13.69
C PHE A 61 -1.26 -2.22 -13.12
N PHE A 62 -1.04 -2.26 -11.80
CA PHE A 62 -0.28 -3.36 -11.19
C PHE A 62 -0.97 -4.70 -11.37
N LYS A 63 -2.29 -4.75 -11.22
CA LYS A 63 -3.05 -5.96 -11.50
C LYS A 63 -2.92 -6.41 -12.95
N ALA A 64 -3.03 -5.49 -13.92
CA ALA A 64 -2.86 -5.81 -15.34
C ALA A 64 -1.44 -6.31 -15.65
N ALA A 65 -0.41 -5.77 -15.00
CA ALA A 65 0.97 -6.26 -15.12
C ALA A 65 1.10 -7.71 -14.65
N LEU A 66 0.53 -8.05 -13.48
CA LEU A 66 0.52 -9.40 -12.90
C LEU A 66 -0.31 -10.39 -13.73
N ASP A 67 -1.46 -9.96 -14.25
CA ASP A 67 -2.30 -10.78 -15.14
C ASP A 67 -1.58 -11.11 -16.45
N ALA A 68 -0.73 -10.21 -16.93
CA ALA A 68 0.08 -10.42 -18.12
C ALA A 68 1.35 -11.25 -17.86
N ASN A 69 2.01 -11.05 -16.72
CA ASN A 69 3.21 -11.78 -16.34
C ASN A 69 3.37 -11.83 -14.81
N SER A 70 2.96 -12.94 -14.20
CA SER A 70 3.07 -13.15 -12.75
C SER A 70 4.43 -13.67 -12.27
N SER A 71 5.40 -13.89 -13.17
CA SER A 71 6.72 -14.41 -12.79
C SER A 71 7.70 -13.33 -12.30
N ILE A 72 7.35 -12.06 -12.47
CA ILE A 72 8.22 -10.92 -12.10
C ILE A 72 7.91 -10.52 -10.66
N ALA A 73 8.83 -10.81 -9.73
CA ALA A 73 8.69 -10.47 -8.31
C ALA A 73 8.39 -8.99 -8.08
N GLN A 74 9.04 -8.08 -8.83
CA GLN A 74 8.88 -6.64 -8.69
C GLN A 74 7.42 -6.16 -8.89
N TYR A 75 6.62 -6.84 -9.72
CA TYR A 75 5.21 -6.46 -9.92
C TYR A 75 4.37 -6.74 -8.69
N TRP A 76 4.61 -7.89 -8.03
CA TRP A 76 3.99 -8.23 -6.75
C TRP A 76 4.36 -7.22 -5.67
N LEU A 77 5.66 -6.91 -5.57
CA LEU A 77 6.17 -5.97 -4.58
C LEU A 77 5.51 -4.59 -4.71
N SER A 78 5.43 -4.07 -5.94
CA SER A 78 4.83 -2.75 -6.20
C SER A 78 3.33 -2.73 -5.91
N TYR A 79 2.61 -3.82 -6.20
CA TYR A 79 1.18 -3.93 -5.92
C TYR A 79 0.91 -3.98 -4.41
N ILE A 80 1.66 -4.81 -3.68
CA ILE A 80 1.54 -4.93 -2.22
C ILE A 80 1.88 -3.59 -1.54
N ASP A 81 2.97 -2.93 -1.95
CA ASP A 81 3.36 -1.61 -1.41
C ASP A 81 2.25 -0.55 -1.63
N ALA A 82 1.62 -0.56 -2.81
CA ALA A 82 0.50 0.34 -3.10
C ALA A 82 -0.72 0.06 -2.21
N LEU A 83 -1.05 -1.22 -1.96
CA LEU A 83 -2.14 -1.62 -1.06
C LEU A 83 -1.86 -1.20 0.39
N ILE A 84 -0.61 -1.38 0.87
CA ILE A 84 -0.20 -0.93 2.20
C ILE A 84 -0.34 0.60 2.33
N LYS A 85 0.10 1.36 1.31
CA LYS A 85 -0.05 2.83 1.30
C LYS A 85 -1.50 3.32 1.33
N LEU A 86 -2.43 2.47 0.92
CA LEU A 86 -3.88 2.72 0.96
C LEU A 86 -4.55 2.17 2.22
N ASP A 87 -3.77 1.63 3.17
CA ASP A 87 -4.28 0.95 4.38
C ASP A 87 -5.18 -0.28 4.06
N GLN A 88 -5.00 -0.88 2.88
CA GLN A 88 -5.73 -2.08 2.43
C GLN A 88 -4.94 -3.34 2.83
N LEU A 89 -4.79 -3.57 4.13
CA LEU A 89 -3.87 -4.57 4.68
C LEU A 89 -4.32 -6.01 4.39
N ASP A 90 -5.62 -6.29 4.42
CA ASP A 90 -6.16 -7.61 4.11
C ASP A 90 -5.91 -7.98 2.65
N ASP A 91 -6.12 -7.02 1.73
CA ASP A 91 -5.82 -7.21 0.31
C ASP A 91 -4.32 -7.39 0.07
N ALA A 92 -3.49 -6.58 0.75
CA ALA A 92 -2.02 -6.70 0.68
C ALA A 92 -1.56 -8.09 1.12
N LYS A 93 -2.13 -8.63 2.21
CA LYS A 93 -1.85 -9.97 2.72
C LYS A 93 -2.29 -11.05 1.73
N ALA A 94 -3.48 -10.94 1.17
CA ALA A 94 -3.99 -11.89 0.17
C ALA A 94 -3.10 -11.91 -1.08
N VAL A 95 -2.66 -10.75 -1.56
CA VAL A 95 -1.74 -10.63 -2.71
C VAL A 95 -0.36 -11.20 -2.37
N PHE A 96 0.13 -10.98 -1.15
CA PHE A 96 1.38 -11.58 -0.66
C PHE A 96 1.34 -13.10 -0.67
N ASP A 97 0.25 -13.71 -0.16
CA ASP A 97 0.08 -15.16 -0.15
C ASP A 97 -0.01 -15.73 -1.58
N GLN A 98 -0.65 -15.01 -2.49
CA GLN A 98 -0.67 -15.38 -3.92
C GLN A 98 0.73 -15.35 -4.53
N ALA A 99 1.51 -14.31 -4.26
CA ALA A 99 2.88 -14.19 -4.76
C ALA A 99 3.76 -15.35 -4.29
N LYS A 100 3.66 -15.75 -3.01
CA LYS A 100 4.35 -16.94 -2.47
C LYS A 100 3.95 -18.21 -3.23
N SER A 101 2.67 -18.41 -3.53
CA SER A 101 2.19 -19.56 -4.29
C SER A 101 2.71 -19.60 -5.73
N LYS A 102 3.13 -18.45 -6.28
CA LYS A 102 3.74 -18.32 -7.62
C LYS A 102 5.27 -18.43 -7.61
N GLY A 103 5.87 -18.74 -6.47
CA GLY A 103 7.31 -18.97 -6.35
C GLY A 103 8.17 -17.72 -6.16
N VAL A 104 7.55 -16.60 -5.85
CA VAL A 104 8.29 -15.41 -5.42
C VAL A 104 8.93 -15.70 -4.05
N THR A 105 10.24 -15.47 -3.93
CA THR A 105 11.01 -15.92 -2.77
C THR A 105 10.84 -15.00 -1.55
N GLU A 106 11.07 -15.55 -0.36
CA GLU A 106 11.03 -14.74 0.87
C GLU A 106 12.05 -13.58 0.85
N ALA A 107 13.20 -13.79 0.24
CA ALA A 107 14.22 -12.74 0.11
C ALA A 107 13.71 -11.52 -0.69
N ASP A 108 12.80 -11.73 -1.65
CA ASP A 108 12.17 -10.64 -2.40
C ASP A 108 11.20 -9.82 -1.55
N PHE A 109 10.69 -10.41 -0.46
CA PHE A 109 9.66 -9.80 0.38
C PHE A 109 10.12 -9.31 1.75
N ASP A 110 11.37 -9.49 2.13
CA ASP A 110 11.83 -9.21 3.50
C ASP A 110 11.47 -7.78 3.96
N LYS A 111 11.65 -6.80 3.09
CA LYS A 111 11.28 -5.40 3.38
C LYS A 111 9.77 -5.22 3.52
N LEU A 112 8.98 -5.82 2.65
CA LEU A 112 7.52 -5.72 2.67
C LEU A 112 6.90 -6.56 3.78
N LYS A 113 7.49 -7.70 4.10
CA LYS A 113 7.11 -8.54 5.24
C LYS A 113 7.24 -7.75 6.56
N GLU A 114 8.30 -6.97 6.71
CA GLU A 114 8.47 -6.10 7.88
C GLU A 114 7.44 -4.97 7.89
N GLN A 115 7.14 -4.35 6.75
CA GLN A 115 6.09 -3.35 6.64
C GLN A 115 4.70 -3.93 6.98
N LEU A 116 4.37 -5.13 6.46
CA LEU A 116 3.13 -5.84 6.79
C LEU A 116 3.06 -6.22 8.28
N ARG A 117 4.19 -6.66 8.86
CA ARG A 117 4.27 -6.97 10.30
C ARG A 117 4.03 -5.74 11.14
N THR A 118 4.65 -4.63 10.78
CA THR A 118 4.50 -3.36 11.50
C THR A 118 3.08 -2.79 11.34
N ALA A 119 2.53 -2.86 10.13
CA ALA A 119 1.15 -2.42 9.86
C ALA A 119 0.10 -3.28 10.59
N ASN A 120 0.32 -4.62 10.69
CA ASN A 120 -0.55 -5.50 11.45
C ASN A 120 -0.42 -5.36 12.99
N GLN A 121 0.54 -4.60 13.48
CA GLN A 121 0.69 -4.28 14.91
C GLN A 121 -0.14 -3.06 15.33
N GLU A 122 -0.63 -2.31 14.38
CA GLU A 122 -1.44 -1.11 14.61
C GLU A 122 -2.85 -1.28 14.00
N PRO A 123 -3.90 -0.88 14.72
CA PRO A 123 -5.24 -0.84 14.16
C PRO A 123 -5.36 0.20 13.07
N THR A 124 -6.23 -0.05 12.08
CA THR A 124 -6.49 0.86 10.98
C THR A 124 -7.14 2.17 11.46
N GLN A 125 -7.04 3.22 10.64
CA GLN A 125 -7.72 4.50 10.90
C GLN A 125 -9.22 4.30 11.17
N HIS A 126 -9.87 3.40 10.45
CA HIS A 126 -11.30 3.09 10.63
C HIS A 126 -11.62 2.49 12.01
N GLN A 127 -10.73 1.64 12.53
CA GLN A 127 -10.86 1.03 13.86
C GLN A 127 -10.57 2.02 14.99
N ILE A 128 -9.66 2.99 14.77
CA ILE A 128 -9.29 4.01 15.76
C ILE A 128 -10.28 5.17 15.81
N GLN A 129 -10.89 5.54 14.69
CA GLN A 129 -11.75 6.72 14.60
C GLN A 129 -12.91 6.73 15.62
N PRO A 130 -13.61 5.62 15.88
CA PRO A 130 -14.60 5.55 16.96
C PRO A 130 -14.03 5.92 18.33
N LEU A 131 -12.84 5.43 18.68
CA LEU A 131 -12.16 5.73 19.96
C LEU A 131 -11.82 7.22 20.09
N ILE A 132 -11.33 7.82 19.00
CA ILE A 132 -11.03 9.27 18.96
C ILE A 132 -12.31 10.08 19.16
N ASN A 133 -13.42 9.67 18.54
CA ASN A 133 -14.71 10.35 18.69
C ASN A 133 -15.25 10.26 20.11
N LEU A 134 -15.17 9.09 20.74
CA LEU A 134 -15.57 8.89 22.14
C LEU A 134 -14.72 9.73 23.09
N TYR A 135 -13.43 9.74 22.89
CA TYR A 135 -12.50 10.57 23.65
C TYR A 135 -12.83 12.06 23.55
N ALA A 136 -13.07 12.55 22.33
CA ALA A 136 -13.43 13.95 22.08
C ALA A 136 -14.76 14.37 22.71
N GLN A 137 -15.68 13.41 22.94
CA GLN A 137 -16.95 13.60 23.64
C GLN A 137 -16.81 13.53 25.17
N GLY A 138 -15.61 13.28 25.70
CA GLY A 138 -15.37 13.10 27.12
C GLY A 138 -15.83 11.75 27.67
N GLN A 139 -16.16 10.79 26.80
CA GLN A 139 -16.62 9.45 27.17
C GLN A 139 -15.43 8.52 27.46
N TYR A 140 -14.61 8.90 28.41
CA TYR A 140 -13.34 8.24 28.69
C TYR A 140 -13.47 6.78 29.11
N GLU A 141 -14.50 6.41 29.87
CA GLU A 141 -14.73 5.02 30.30
C GLU A 141 -15.03 4.12 29.09
N GLN A 142 -15.84 4.60 28.16
CA GLN A 142 -16.18 3.85 26.97
C GLN A 142 -14.96 3.78 26.04
N THR A 143 -14.21 4.88 25.88
CA THR A 143 -12.94 4.88 25.15
C THR A 143 -11.99 3.81 25.68
N LEU A 144 -11.83 3.72 27.00
CA LEU A 144 -10.97 2.70 27.62
C LEU A 144 -11.46 1.29 27.35
N SER A 145 -12.77 1.03 27.52
CA SER A 145 -13.35 -0.29 27.28
C SER A 145 -13.13 -0.78 25.86
N GLU A 146 -13.41 0.07 24.88
CA GLU A 146 -13.24 -0.27 23.46
C GLU A 146 -11.77 -0.37 23.05
N ALA A 147 -10.90 0.53 23.57
CA ALA A 147 -9.47 0.46 23.30
C ALA A 147 -8.83 -0.81 23.89
N LEU A 148 -9.24 -1.25 25.09
CA LEU A 148 -8.77 -2.49 25.69
C LEU A 148 -9.25 -3.74 24.92
N GLN A 149 -10.46 -3.71 24.36
CA GLN A 149 -10.92 -4.76 23.46
C GLN A 149 -10.06 -4.86 22.21
N LEU A 150 -9.77 -3.71 21.58
CA LEU A 150 -8.94 -3.67 20.39
C LEU A 150 -7.48 -4.06 20.67
N LEU A 151 -6.99 -3.81 21.91
CA LEU A 151 -5.66 -4.22 22.34
C LEU A 151 -5.48 -5.74 22.39
N ILE A 152 -6.56 -6.52 22.46
CA ILE A 152 -6.50 -8.00 22.37
C ILE A 152 -6.07 -8.42 20.95
N GLU A 153 -6.52 -7.70 19.94
CA GLU A 153 -6.15 -7.96 18.54
C GLU A 153 -4.78 -7.35 18.18
N PHE A 154 -4.44 -6.21 18.79
CA PHE A 154 -3.22 -5.44 18.52
C PHE A 154 -2.42 -5.20 19.82
N PRO A 155 -1.84 -6.26 20.42
CA PRO A 155 -1.26 -6.19 21.77
C PRO A 155 -0.05 -5.25 21.90
N ASP A 156 0.63 -4.95 20.80
CA ASP A 156 1.84 -4.10 20.77
C ASP A 156 1.55 -2.70 20.18
N SER A 157 0.28 -2.32 20.01
CA SER A 157 -0.10 -1.05 19.40
C SER A 157 0.26 0.16 20.25
N GLY A 158 1.25 0.92 19.82
CA GLY A 158 1.62 2.20 20.42
C GLY A 158 0.48 3.22 20.40
N THR A 159 -0.33 3.20 19.34
CA THR A 159 -1.50 4.08 19.19
C THR A 159 -2.56 3.77 20.25
N LEU A 160 -2.87 2.50 20.51
CA LEU A 160 -3.83 2.12 21.54
C LEU A 160 -3.33 2.46 22.94
N PHE A 161 -2.06 2.22 23.25
CA PHE A 161 -1.47 2.64 24.52
C PHE A 161 -1.57 4.14 24.74
N ASN A 162 -1.34 4.96 23.71
CA ASN A 162 -1.49 6.41 23.81
C ASN A 162 -2.96 6.82 24.05
N ILE A 163 -3.93 6.21 23.36
CA ILE A 163 -5.36 6.47 23.58
C ILE A 163 -5.79 6.08 24.99
N ILE A 164 -5.37 4.93 25.49
CA ILE A 164 -5.63 4.45 26.85
C ILE A 164 -5.03 5.40 27.88
N GLY A 165 -3.76 5.83 27.67
CA GLY A 165 -3.10 6.79 28.52
C GLY A 165 -3.84 8.14 28.60
N ALA A 166 -4.23 8.67 27.44
CA ALA A 166 -4.99 9.91 27.35
C ALA A 166 -6.37 9.82 28.03
N ALA A 167 -7.09 8.71 27.84
CA ALA A 167 -8.40 8.49 28.46
C ALA A 167 -8.30 8.36 29.98
N ASN A 168 -7.27 7.67 30.50
CA ASN A 168 -6.99 7.59 31.94
C ASN A 168 -6.69 8.97 32.54
N GLN A 169 -5.89 9.79 31.83
CA GLN A 169 -5.59 11.16 32.22
C GLN A 169 -6.86 12.03 32.25
N GLY A 170 -7.73 11.89 31.25
CA GLY A 170 -9.02 12.59 31.18
C GLY A 170 -9.96 12.24 32.34
N GLN A 171 -9.86 11.04 32.90
CA GLN A 171 -10.59 10.61 34.13
C GLN A 171 -9.92 11.07 35.42
N GLY A 172 -8.77 11.71 35.37
CA GLY A 172 -8.03 12.09 36.60
C GLY A 172 -7.42 10.89 37.34
N LYS A 173 -7.21 9.75 36.69
CA LYS A 173 -6.70 8.51 37.29
C LYS A 173 -5.17 8.33 37.21
N LEU A 174 -4.46 9.35 36.70
CA LEU A 174 -2.99 9.39 36.70
C LEU A 174 -2.53 10.39 37.76
N GLU A 175 -2.08 9.89 38.88
CA GLU A 175 -1.17 10.60 39.80
C GLU A 175 0.29 10.34 39.40
#